data_bc1fea80893b718d103e8311fcb23e57
#
_entry.id   bc1fea80893b718d103e8311fcb23e57
#
_cell.length_a   1.000
_cell.length_b   1.000
_cell.length_c   1.000
_cell.angle_alpha   90.00
_cell.angle_beta   90.00
_cell.angle_gamma   90.00
#
_symmetry.space_group_name_H-M   'P 1'
#
loop_
_entity.id
_entity.type
_entity.pdbx_description
1 polymer ?
#
loop_
_entity_poly.entity_id
_entity_poly.type
_entity_poly.pdbx_seq_one_letter_code
_entity_poly.pdbx_strand_id
1 'polypeptide(L)'
;MNTFFAPPERAGERLFRDHVDLVSGSPLMGGLMQTVSGFLAVLNEQRQILALNETLLDLLGLGDAEDVLGLRLGEAIRCVHAQDPPAGCGTTRYCSSCGAAIAMVTSLREDAPRERDCAVTVSRDGEERDLYLKVHCRPMELEGHRVLLLFLQDVTSQQRRAGLERMFFHDIANTVNCLVNASELMMMREGAGESGVDRKIYQCALRLVREITMQRDLVRAGEASYEPVIGRVGIGELLQELRS
;
A
#
# COMPACT_ATOMS: atom_id res chain seq x y z
N MET A 1 -13.67 -13.41 -26.08
CA MET A 1 -12.54 -12.45 -26.17
C MET A 1 -11.45 -12.91 -25.20
N ASN A 2 -10.21 -13.12 -25.65
CA ASN A 2 -9.14 -13.55 -24.75
C ASN A 2 -8.67 -12.33 -23.91
N THR A 3 -8.66 -12.48 -22.60
CA THR A 3 -8.17 -11.48 -21.65
C THR A 3 -6.84 -11.90 -21.05
N PHE A 4 -6.11 -10.97 -20.47
CA PHE A 4 -4.81 -11.24 -19.86
C PHE A 4 -4.93 -11.68 -18.39
N PHE A 5 -6.05 -11.38 -17.72
CA PHE A 5 -6.23 -11.73 -16.31
C PHE A 5 -7.65 -12.21 -16.00
N ALA A 6 -8.60 -11.32 -15.79
CA ALA A 6 -9.96 -11.70 -15.40
C ALA A 6 -10.94 -11.72 -16.59
N PRO A 7 -12.05 -12.44 -16.49
CA PRO A 7 -13.09 -12.50 -17.53
C PRO A 7 -13.62 -11.11 -17.91
N PRO A 8 -13.93 -10.84 -19.20
CA PRO A 8 -14.39 -9.53 -19.65
C PRO A 8 -15.89 -9.30 -19.45
N GLU A 9 -16.64 -10.35 -19.15
CA GLU A 9 -18.09 -10.35 -19.08
C GLU A 9 -18.59 -9.32 -18.04
N ARG A 10 -19.73 -8.70 -18.37
CA ARG A 10 -20.51 -7.85 -17.47
C ARG A 10 -21.88 -8.47 -17.29
N ALA A 11 -22.51 -8.20 -16.15
CA ALA A 11 -23.91 -8.61 -15.94
C ALA A 11 -24.81 -7.92 -16.99
N GLY A 12 -25.79 -8.66 -17.48
CA GLY A 12 -26.82 -8.07 -18.33
C GLY A 12 -27.64 -7.02 -17.54
N GLU A 13 -28.18 -6.03 -18.26
CA GLU A 13 -28.81 -4.85 -17.66
C GLU A 13 -29.88 -5.18 -16.61
N ARG A 14 -30.74 -6.16 -16.90
CA ARG A 14 -31.80 -6.59 -15.98
C ARG A 14 -31.21 -7.16 -14.68
N LEU A 15 -30.31 -8.13 -14.78
CA LEU A 15 -29.64 -8.74 -13.62
C LEU A 15 -28.85 -7.71 -12.81
N PHE A 16 -28.20 -6.78 -13.50
CA PHE A 16 -27.47 -5.70 -12.85
C PHE A 16 -28.41 -4.80 -12.02
N ARG A 17 -29.54 -4.37 -12.58
CA ARG A 17 -30.54 -3.56 -11.87
C ARG A 17 -31.13 -4.31 -10.67
N ASP A 18 -31.51 -5.57 -10.85
CA ASP A 18 -32.00 -6.42 -9.76
C ASP A 18 -31.00 -6.46 -8.59
N HIS A 19 -29.69 -6.55 -8.88
CA HIS A 19 -28.64 -6.52 -7.85
C HIS A 19 -28.48 -5.14 -7.19
N VAL A 20 -28.61 -4.04 -7.94
CA VAL A 20 -28.56 -2.68 -7.38
C VAL A 20 -29.74 -2.46 -6.43
N ASP A 21 -30.95 -2.84 -6.84
CA ASP A 21 -32.17 -2.72 -6.02
C ASP A 21 -32.07 -3.57 -4.74
N LEU A 22 -31.50 -4.77 -4.83
CA LEU A 22 -31.27 -5.66 -3.70
C LEU A 22 -30.32 -5.03 -2.66
N VAL A 23 -29.18 -4.48 -3.12
CA VAL A 23 -28.21 -3.85 -2.23
C VAL A 23 -28.76 -2.58 -1.61
N SER A 24 -29.41 -1.73 -2.39
CA SER A 24 -29.99 -0.46 -1.95
C SER A 24 -31.19 -0.66 -1.02
N GLY A 25 -31.97 -1.71 -1.22
CA GLY A 25 -33.12 -2.08 -0.38
C GLY A 25 -32.72 -2.73 0.96
N SER A 26 -31.45 -3.12 1.14
CA SER A 26 -31.00 -3.78 2.36
C SER A 26 -30.67 -2.78 3.48
N PRO A 27 -31.40 -2.77 4.61
CA PRO A 27 -31.09 -1.88 5.75
C PRO A 27 -29.69 -2.13 6.34
N LEU A 28 -29.21 -3.38 6.29
CA LEU A 28 -27.88 -3.74 6.75
C LEU A 28 -26.81 -3.08 5.88
N MET A 29 -26.96 -3.13 4.56
CA MET A 29 -26.04 -2.47 3.63
C MET A 29 -26.07 -0.95 3.81
N GLY A 30 -27.23 -0.35 3.93
CA GLY A 30 -27.38 1.07 4.23
C GLY A 30 -26.67 1.49 5.50
N GLY A 31 -26.80 0.70 6.58
CA GLY A 31 -26.08 0.94 7.84
C GLY A 31 -24.57 0.82 7.69
N LEU A 32 -24.06 -0.17 6.97
CA LEU A 32 -22.64 -0.32 6.68
C LEU A 32 -22.09 0.85 5.87
N MET A 33 -22.80 1.28 4.83
CA MET A 33 -22.39 2.42 3.97
C MET A 33 -22.27 3.72 4.75
N GLN A 34 -23.13 3.95 5.75
CA GLN A 34 -23.11 5.16 6.58
C GLN A 34 -22.09 5.11 7.73
N THR A 35 -21.78 3.92 8.23
CA THR A 35 -20.95 3.77 9.45
C THR A 35 -19.45 3.68 9.13
N VAL A 36 -19.09 3.12 7.97
CA VAL A 36 -17.69 2.90 7.61
C VAL A 36 -17.06 4.19 7.11
N SER A 37 -16.04 4.67 7.82
CA SER A 37 -15.29 5.89 7.49
C SER A 37 -14.23 5.72 6.40
N GLY A 38 -13.99 4.49 5.93
CA GLY A 38 -13.11 4.20 4.78
C GLY A 38 -13.88 4.13 3.47
N PHE A 39 -13.19 3.86 2.37
CA PHE A 39 -13.82 3.71 1.06
C PHE A 39 -14.46 2.33 0.93
N LEU A 40 -15.76 2.29 0.82
CA LEU A 40 -16.54 1.06 0.77
C LEU A 40 -17.34 0.99 -0.52
N ALA A 41 -17.29 -0.17 -1.18
CA ALA A 41 -18.15 -0.50 -2.31
C ALA A 41 -18.67 -1.93 -2.21
N VAL A 42 -19.83 -2.19 -2.79
CA VAL A 42 -20.38 -3.52 -3.06
C VAL A 42 -20.30 -3.78 -4.54
N LEU A 43 -19.75 -4.93 -4.92
CA LEU A 43 -19.59 -5.33 -6.31
C LEU A 43 -20.36 -6.63 -6.57
N ASN A 44 -20.79 -6.84 -7.81
CA ASN A 44 -21.25 -8.14 -8.26
C ASN A 44 -20.09 -9.09 -8.61
N GLU A 45 -20.38 -10.33 -9.01
CA GLU A 45 -19.37 -11.31 -9.43
C GLU A 45 -18.60 -10.88 -10.69
N GLN A 46 -19.16 -10.00 -11.51
CA GLN A 46 -18.49 -9.39 -12.68
C GLN A 46 -17.65 -8.18 -12.31
N ARG A 47 -17.52 -7.88 -11.01
CA ARG A 47 -16.74 -6.78 -10.43
C ARG A 47 -17.27 -5.39 -10.78
N GLN A 48 -18.57 -5.28 -11.09
CA GLN A 48 -19.25 -4.02 -11.32
C GLN A 48 -19.77 -3.45 -9.99
N ILE A 49 -19.64 -2.15 -9.80
CA ILE A 49 -20.10 -1.43 -8.62
C ILE A 49 -21.62 -1.45 -8.58
N LEU A 50 -22.19 -1.97 -7.50
CA LEU A 50 -23.61 -1.98 -7.18
C LEU A 50 -23.99 -0.87 -6.21
N ALA A 51 -23.09 -0.55 -5.29
CA ALA A 51 -23.23 0.54 -4.33
C ALA A 51 -21.87 1.00 -3.84
N LEU A 52 -21.76 2.23 -3.37
CA LEU A 52 -20.60 2.80 -2.72
C LEU A 52 -21.01 3.78 -1.63
N ASN A 53 -20.13 3.99 -0.65
CA ASN A 53 -20.38 4.97 0.41
C ASN A 53 -20.00 6.39 -0.01
N GLU A 54 -20.49 7.39 0.73
CA GLU A 54 -20.25 8.80 0.49
C GLU A 54 -18.76 9.14 0.48
N THR A 55 -17.97 8.55 1.38
CA THR A 55 -16.52 8.76 1.44
C THR A 55 -15.81 8.35 0.15
N LEU A 56 -16.24 7.24 -0.48
CA LEU A 56 -15.69 6.83 -1.77
C LEU A 56 -16.18 7.75 -2.90
N LEU A 57 -17.43 8.17 -2.86
CA LEU A 57 -18.01 9.11 -3.82
C LEU A 57 -17.24 10.45 -3.82
N ASP A 58 -16.94 10.98 -2.63
CA ASP A 58 -16.13 12.18 -2.43
C ASP A 58 -14.71 12.02 -2.98
N LEU A 59 -14.08 10.86 -2.73
CA LEU A 59 -12.76 10.57 -3.31
C LEU A 59 -12.80 10.60 -4.84
N LEU A 60 -13.87 10.09 -5.44
CA LEU A 60 -14.07 10.10 -6.88
C LEU A 60 -14.36 11.51 -7.42
N GLY A 61 -14.75 12.44 -6.55
CA GLY A 61 -15.14 13.81 -6.91
C GLY A 61 -16.44 13.85 -7.70
N LEU A 62 -17.37 12.94 -7.39
CA LEU A 62 -18.66 12.80 -8.04
C LEU A 62 -19.77 13.24 -7.10
N GLY A 63 -20.81 13.84 -7.66
CA GLY A 63 -21.99 14.26 -6.90
C GLY A 63 -23.06 13.18 -6.79
N ASP A 64 -23.03 12.17 -7.67
CA ASP A 64 -24.02 11.12 -7.72
C ASP A 64 -23.37 9.74 -7.90
N ALA A 65 -23.87 8.77 -7.14
CA ALA A 65 -23.46 7.38 -7.24
C ALA A 65 -23.85 6.75 -8.59
N GLU A 66 -24.93 7.22 -9.22
CA GLU A 66 -25.41 6.69 -10.49
C GLU A 66 -24.34 6.77 -11.60
N ASP A 67 -23.46 7.77 -11.56
CA ASP A 67 -22.39 7.95 -12.54
C ASP A 67 -21.35 6.81 -12.56
N VAL A 68 -21.29 6.02 -11.48
CA VAL A 68 -20.29 4.93 -11.33
C VAL A 68 -20.91 3.55 -11.18
N LEU A 69 -22.22 3.45 -11.03
CA LEU A 69 -22.89 2.16 -11.02
C LEU A 69 -22.62 1.40 -12.31
N GLY A 70 -22.29 0.12 -12.20
CA GLY A 70 -21.94 -0.75 -13.34
C GLY A 70 -20.51 -0.59 -13.85
N LEU A 71 -19.76 0.44 -13.42
CA LEU A 71 -18.33 0.53 -13.68
C LEU A 71 -17.57 -0.47 -12.81
N ARG A 72 -16.36 -0.84 -13.26
CA ARG A 72 -15.39 -1.54 -12.42
C ARG A 72 -14.53 -0.55 -11.65
N LEU A 73 -13.94 -0.98 -10.54
CA LEU A 73 -13.17 -0.11 -9.64
C LEU A 73 -12.17 0.79 -10.39
N GLY A 74 -11.31 0.21 -11.24
CA GLY A 74 -10.31 0.99 -11.97
C GLY A 74 -10.91 1.99 -12.95
N GLU A 75 -12.10 1.74 -13.47
CA GLU A 75 -12.84 2.66 -14.34
C GLU A 75 -13.36 3.84 -13.50
N ALA A 76 -13.94 3.55 -12.34
CA ALA A 76 -14.45 4.56 -11.43
C ALA A 76 -13.36 5.48 -10.88
N ILE A 77 -12.20 4.93 -10.47
CA ILE A 77 -11.05 5.73 -9.98
C ILE A 77 -10.22 6.35 -11.11
N ARG A 78 -10.58 6.11 -12.39
CA ARG A 78 -9.84 6.57 -13.58
C ARG A 78 -8.39 6.08 -13.63
N CYS A 79 -8.17 4.78 -13.33
CA CYS A 79 -6.87 4.16 -13.51
C CYS A 79 -6.40 4.32 -14.96
N VAL A 80 -5.14 4.69 -15.18
CA VAL A 80 -4.57 4.91 -16.53
C VAL A 80 -4.72 3.70 -17.46
N HIS A 81 -4.84 2.49 -16.90
CA HIS A 81 -5.05 1.24 -17.64
C HIS A 81 -6.51 0.79 -17.70
N ALA A 82 -7.45 1.60 -17.19
CA ALA A 82 -8.85 1.19 -17.11
C ALA A 82 -9.54 1.10 -18.47
N GLN A 83 -9.02 1.81 -19.46
CA GLN A 83 -9.54 1.87 -20.83
C GLN A 83 -8.73 1.01 -21.82
N ASP A 84 -7.65 0.37 -21.36
CA ASP A 84 -6.80 -0.45 -22.21
C ASP A 84 -7.56 -1.71 -22.70
N PRO A 85 -7.27 -2.19 -23.93
CA PRO A 85 -7.85 -3.45 -24.42
C PRO A 85 -7.40 -4.64 -23.56
N PRO A 86 -8.19 -5.73 -23.52
CA PRO A 86 -9.34 -6.00 -24.39
C PRO A 86 -10.69 -5.50 -23.89
N ALA A 87 -10.89 -5.25 -22.58
CA ALA A 87 -12.19 -4.88 -22.03
C ALA A 87 -12.08 -4.08 -20.71
N GLY A 88 -11.02 -3.30 -20.57
CA GLY A 88 -10.82 -2.38 -19.44
C GLY A 88 -10.36 -3.05 -18.16
N CYS A 89 -10.71 -2.42 -17.01
CA CYS A 89 -10.24 -2.83 -15.70
C CYS A 89 -10.45 -4.33 -15.41
N GLY A 90 -9.41 -4.98 -14.93
CA GLY A 90 -9.38 -6.41 -14.61
C GLY A 90 -9.01 -7.30 -15.80
N THR A 91 -8.97 -6.80 -17.03
CA THR A 91 -8.75 -7.63 -18.23
C THR A 91 -7.42 -7.40 -18.91
N THR A 92 -6.76 -6.27 -18.61
CA THR A 92 -5.51 -5.87 -19.25
C THR A 92 -4.31 -6.64 -18.69
N ARG A 93 -3.18 -6.60 -19.39
CA ARG A 93 -1.93 -7.22 -18.91
C ARG A 93 -1.44 -6.64 -17.57
N TYR A 94 -1.71 -5.37 -17.32
CA TYR A 94 -1.33 -4.69 -16.08
C TYR A 94 -2.14 -5.15 -14.88
N CYS A 95 -3.35 -5.66 -15.11
CA CYS A 95 -4.23 -6.15 -14.04
C CYS A 95 -3.70 -7.45 -13.39
N SER A 96 -2.82 -8.21 -14.06
CA SER A 96 -2.21 -9.42 -13.51
C SER A 96 -1.25 -9.15 -12.34
N SER A 97 -0.73 -7.92 -12.22
CA SER A 97 0.11 -7.45 -11.11
C SER A 97 -0.61 -6.44 -10.21
N CYS A 98 -1.84 -6.03 -10.55
CA CYS A 98 -2.61 -5.09 -9.77
C CYS A 98 -3.18 -5.75 -8.50
N GLY A 99 -2.78 -5.27 -7.32
CA GLY A 99 -3.24 -5.82 -6.04
C GLY A 99 -4.77 -5.84 -5.88
N ALA A 100 -5.46 -4.79 -6.33
CA ALA A 100 -6.92 -4.72 -6.28
C ALA A 100 -7.58 -5.76 -7.18
N ALA A 101 -7.11 -5.90 -8.43
CA ALA A 101 -7.64 -6.90 -9.35
C ALA A 101 -7.39 -8.34 -8.83
N ILE A 102 -6.19 -8.60 -8.31
CA ILE A 102 -5.83 -9.90 -7.72
C ILE A 102 -6.72 -10.20 -6.51
N ALA A 103 -6.89 -9.23 -5.58
CA ALA A 103 -7.71 -9.42 -4.39
C ALA A 103 -9.16 -9.75 -4.75
N MET A 104 -9.79 -8.98 -5.63
CA MET A 104 -11.17 -9.20 -6.06
C MET A 104 -11.36 -10.56 -6.74
N VAL A 105 -10.51 -10.89 -7.74
CA VAL A 105 -10.64 -12.14 -8.51
C VAL A 105 -10.38 -13.36 -7.63
N THR A 106 -9.35 -13.30 -6.79
CA THR A 106 -9.00 -14.42 -5.91
C THR A 106 -10.08 -14.62 -4.83
N SER A 107 -10.59 -13.53 -4.26
CA SER A 107 -11.65 -13.57 -3.26
C SER A 107 -12.93 -14.21 -3.81
N LEU A 108 -13.35 -13.81 -5.01
CA LEU A 108 -14.51 -14.40 -5.69
C LEU A 108 -14.31 -15.88 -6.06
N ARG A 109 -13.11 -16.24 -6.53
CA ARG A 109 -12.81 -17.62 -6.95
C ARG A 109 -12.74 -18.58 -5.78
N GLU A 110 -12.12 -18.17 -4.67
CA GLU A 110 -11.83 -19.03 -3.52
C GLU A 110 -12.89 -18.91 -2.41
N ASP A 111 -13.88 -18.04 -2.63
CA ASP A 111 -14.94 -17.73 -1.64
C ASP A 111 -14.39 -17.39 -0.25
N ALA A 112 -13.33 -16.61 -0.22
CA ALA A 112 -12.61 -16.28 1.01
C ALA A 112 -12.17 -14.82 1.03
N PRO A 113 -12.05 -14.21 2.23
CA PRO A 113 -11.50 -12.87 2.36
C PRO A 113 -10.07 -12.79 1.80
N ARG A 114 -9.74 -11.69 1.15
CA ARG A 114 -8.41 -11.41 0.61
C ARG A 114 -8.03 -9.96 0.88
N GLU A 115 -6.76 -9.80 1.24
CA GLU A 115 -6.14 -8.49 1.44
C GLU A 115 -4.91 -8.36 0.54
N ARG A 116 -4.72 -7.18 -0.08
CA ARG A 116 -3.56 -6.86 -0.92
C ARG A 116 -3.28 -5.38 -0.90
N ASP A 117 -2.00 -5.04 -0.98
CA ASP A 117 -1.57 -3.68 -1.28
C ASP A 117 -1.67 -3.45 -2.79
N CYS A 118 -2.12 -2.26 -3.18
CA CYS A 118 -2.31 -1.87 -4.56
C CYS A 118 -1.70 -0.49 -4.80
N ALA A 119 -0.69 -0.42 -5.65
CA ALA A 119 -0.23 0.84 -6.23
C ALA A 119 -0.94 1.03 -7.57
N VAL A 120 -1.58 2.17 -7.76
CA VAL A 120 -2.31 2.50 -8.98
C VAL A 120 -2.08 3.94 -9.37
N THR A 121 -1.79 4.19 -10.64
CA THR A 121 -1.75 5.54 -11.21
C THR A 121 -3.13 5.89 -11.75
N VAL A 122 -3.68 7.00 -11.29
CA VAL A 122 -4.97 7.54 -11.71
C VAL A 122 -4.78 8.84 -12.48
N SER A 123 -5.60 9.05 -13.50
CA SER A 123 -5.58 10.30 -14.29
C SER A 123 -6.84 11.12 -14.01
N ARG A 124 -6.67 12.33 -13.52
CA ARG A 124 -7.77 13.29 -13.28
C ARG A 124 -7.39 14.64 -13.83
N ASP A 125 -8.26 15.21 -14.67
CA ASP A 125 -8.08 16.54 -15.28
C ASP A 125 -6.74 16.71 -16.03
N GLY A 126 -6.21 15.60 -16.58
CA GLY A 126 -4.93 15.54 -17.29
C GLY A 126 -3.71 15.41 -16.39
N GLU A 127 -3.89 15.36 -15.08
CA GLU A 127 -2.81 15.08 -14.12
C GLU A 127 -2.83 13.62 -13.70
N GLU A 128 -1.65 12.98 -13.70
CA GLU A 128 -1.45 11.64 -13.17
C GLU A 128 -1.01 11.71 -11.72
N ARG A 129 -1.63 10.86 -10.89
CA ARG A 129 -1.30 10.73 -9.47
C ARG A 129 -1.22 9.27 -9.06
N ASP A 130 -0.20 8.94 -8.27
CA ASP A 130 -0.08 7.62 -7.68
C ASP A 130 -0.85 7.55 -6.36
N LEU A 131 -1.72 6.55 -6.27
CA LEU A 131 -2.43 6.16 -5.06
C LEU A 131 -1.90 4.82 -4.57
N TYR A 132 -1.69 4.73 -3.26
CA TYR A 132 -1.37 3.48 -2.58
C TYR A 132 -2.56 3.09 -1.72
N LEU A 133 -3.21 1.99 -2.09
CA LEU A 133 -4.42 1.52 -1.46
C LEU A 133 -4.18 0.18 -0.76
N LYS A 134 -4.66 0.05 0.46
CA LYS A 134 -4.84 -1.25 1.09
C LYS A 134 -6.23 -1.76 0.75
N VAL A 135 -6.30 -2.92 0.11
CA VAL A 135 -7.53 -3.46 -0.49
C VAL A 135 -7.95 -4.70 0.27
N HIS A 136 -9.15 -4.66 0.85
CA HIS A 136 -9.77 -5.80 1.51
C HIS A 136 -11.01 -6.20 0.73
N CYS A 137 -11.08 -7.45 0.33
CA CYS A 137 -12.20 -8.04 -0.38
C CYS A 137 -12.81 -9.15 0.47
N ARG A 138 -14.13 -9.14 0.60
CA ARG A 138 -14.86 -10.22 1.28
C ARG A 138 -16.09 -10.61 0.47
N PRO A 139 -16.17 -11.85 0.00
CA PRO A 139 -17.39 -12.36 -0.64
C PRO A 139 -18.45 -12.54 0.45
N MET A 140 -19.68 -12.31 0.09
CA MET A 140 -20.82 -12.52 0.95
C MET A 140 -22.05 -12.84 0.11
N GLU A 141 -23.04 -13.44 0.76
CA GLU A 141 -24.32 -13.73 0.16
C GLU A 141 -25.37 -12.75 0.73
N LEU A 142 -26.12 -12.13 -0.15
CA LEU A 142 -27.22 -11.24 0.17
C LEU A 142 -28.47 -11.75 -0.53
N GLU A 143 -29.45 -12.26 0.23
CA GLU A 143 -30.71 -12.81 -0.26
C GLU A 143 -30.54 -13.82 -1.41
N GLY A 144 -29.56 -14.71 -1.31
CA GLY A 144 -29.25 -15.72 -2.31
C GLY A 144 -28.42 -15.23 -3.51
N HIS A 145 -28.01 -13.96 -3.53
CA HIS A 145 -27.14 -13.38 -4.53
C HIS A 145 -25.74 -13.17 -3.96
N ARG A 146 -24.73 -13.60 -4.73
CA ARG A 146 -23.35 -13.45 -4.34
C ARG A 146 -22.83 -12.06 -4.70
N VAL A 147 -22.32 -11.35 -3.70
CA VAL A 147 -21.73 -10.03 -3.83
C VAL A 147 -20.33 -10.00 -3.21
N LEU A 148 -19.52 -9.03 -3.60
CA LEU A 148 -18.20 -8.79 -3.05
C LEU A 148 -18.18 -7.45 -2.32
N LEU A 149 -17.95 -7.49 -1.01
CA LEU A 149 -17.67 -6.30 -0.23
C LEU A 149 -16.21 -5.89 -0.46
N LEU A 150 -16.01 -4.68 -0.93
CA LEU A 150 -14.70 -4.08 -1.20
C LEU A 150 -14.49 -2.90 -0.26
N PHE A 151 -13.50 -3.02 0.61
CA PHE A 151 -13.03 -1.94 1.46
C PHE A 151 -11.64 -1.50 1.00
N LEU A 152 -11.47 -0.18 0.82
CA LEU A 152 -10.21 0.43 0.43
C LEU A 152 -9.78 1.44 1.49
N GLN A 153 -8.51 1.41 1.82
CA GLN A 153 -7.87 2.40 2.67
C GLN A 153 -6.77 3.11 1.88
N ASP A 154 -6.84 4.43 1.81
CA ASP A 154 -5.73 5.22 1.24
C ASP A 154 -4.58 5.27 2.24
N VAL A 155 -3.45 4.70 1.84
CA VAL A 155 -2.20 4.69 2.62
C VAL A 155 -1.09 5.48 1.91
N THR A 156 -1.46 6.34 0.95
CA THR A 156 -0.53 7.09 0.11
C THR A 156 0.40 7.96 0.93
N SER A 157 -0.14 8.70 1.91
CA SER A 157 0.67 9.56 2.77
C SER A 157 1.64 8.76 3.65
N GLN A 158 1.19 7.62 4.19
CA GLN A 158 2.01 6.72 4.98
C GLN A 158 3.15 6.12 4.14
N GLN A 159 2.85 5.64 2.94
CA GLN A 159 3.86 5.07 2.03
C GLN A 159 4.88 6.11 1.56
N ARG A 160 4.43 7.33 1.24
CA ARG A 160 5.33 8.44 0.88
C ARG A 160 6.25 8.79 2.04
N ARG A 161 5.70 8.90 3.26
CA ARG A 161 6.49 9.18 4.46
C ARG A 161 7.52 8.09 4.72
N ALA A 162 7.12 6.83 4.72
CA ALA A 162 8.04 5.70 4.88
C ALA A 162 9.12 5.64 3.80
N GLY A 163 8.78 6.02 2.56
CA GLY A 163 9.74 6.15 1.46
C GLY A 163 10.79 7.24 1.71
N LEU A 164 10.34 8.42 2.14
CA LEU A 164 11.23 9.54 2.48
C LEU A 164 12.13 9.21 3.67
N GLU A 165 11.59 8.58 4.71
CA GLU A 165 12.36 8.13 5.87
C GLU A 165 13.46 7.13 5.47
N ARG A 166 13.15 6.14 4.62
CA ARG A 166 14.15 5.19 4.12
C ARG A 166 15.26 5.87 3.31
N MET A 167 14.92 6.80 2.43
CA MET A 167 15.88 7.56 1.65
C MET A 167 16.78 8.41 2.55
N PHE A 168 16.19 9.10 3.51
CA PHE A 168 16.90 9.93 4.49
C PHE A 168 17.94 9.12 5.29
N PHE A 169 17.54 7.97 5.84
CA PHE A 169 18.47 7.10 6.57
C PHE A 169 19.58 6.54 5.68
N HIS A 170 19.26 6.20 4.43
CA HIS A 170 20.27 5.75 3.47
C HIS A 170 21.33 6.84 3.20
N ASP A 171 20.89 8.06 2.95
CA ASP A 171 21.79 9.18 2.60
C ASP A 171 22.65 9.61 3.81
N ILE A 172 22.05 9.64 5.00
CA ILE A 172 22.82 9.90 6.22
C ILE A 172 23.85 8.79 6.47
N ALA A 173 23.47 7.52 6.36
CA ALA A 173 24.40 6.40 6.54
C ALA A 173 25.57 6.49 5.56
N ASN A 174 25.34 6.84 4.30
CA ASN A 174 26.40 7.04 3.32
C ASN A 174 27.33 8.19 3.70
N THR A 175 26.78 9.32 4.13
CA THR A 175 27.56 10.49 4.56
C THR A 175 28.42 10.17 5.78
N VAL A 176 27.87 9.48 6.78
CA VAL A 176 28.62 9.11 7.99
C VAL A 176 29.69 8.05 7.68
N ASN A 177 29.42 7.09 6.78
CA ASN A 177 30.44 6.16 6.34
C ASN A 177 31.61 6.87 5.62
N CYS A 178 31.34 7.91 4.83
CA CYS A 178 32.39 8.75 4.26
C CYS A 178 33.24 9.43 5.36
N LEU A 179 32.60 9.93 6.42
CA LEU A 179 33.30 10.54 7.54
C LEU A 179 34.16 9.52 8.30
N VAL A 180 33.67 8.30 8.54
CA VAL A 180 34.45 7.22 9.17
C VAL A 180 35.69 6.92 8.34
N ASN A 181 35.52 6.66 7.04
CA ASN A 181 36.63 6.33 6.14
C ASN A 181 37.67 7.48 6.07
N ALA A 182 37.20 8.73 6.00
CA ALA A 182 38.08 9.90 6.00
C ALA A 182 38.89 9.99 7.32
N SER A 183 38.24 9.75 8.45
CA SER A 183 38.85 9.77 9.77
C SER A 183 39.87 8.64 9.93
N GLU A 184 39.59 7.45 9.42
CA GLU A 184 40.53 6.32 9.40
C GLU A 184 41.79 6.67 8.58
N LEU A 185 41.60 7.25 7.40
CA LEU A 185 42.70 7.68 6.55
C LEU A 185 43.59 8.76 7.21
N MET A 186 42.96 9.68 7.96
CA MET A 186 43.67 10.69 8.73
C MET A 186 44.48 10.06 9.86
N MET A 187 43.97 9.06 10.57
CA MET A 187 44.70 8.36 11.63
C MET A 187 45.87 7.51 11.11
N MET A 188 45.81 7.03 9.87
CA MET A 188 46.86 6.22 9.24
C MET A 188 48.04 7.07 8.76
N ARG A 189 47.97 8.40 8.70
CA ARG A 189 49.08 9.27 8.28
C ARG A 189 50.06 9.41 9.44
N GLU A 190 51.37 9.26 9.13
CA GLU A 190 52.45 9.48 10.08
C GLU A 190 52.39 10.92 10.65
N GLY A 191 52.26 11.06 11.98
CA GLY A 191 52.12 12.35 12.67
C GLY A 191 50.70 12.76 13.08
N ALA A 192 49.66 12.04 12.72
CA ALA A 192 48.27 12.36 13.03
C ALA A 192 47.87 12.12 14.51
N GLY A 193 48.73 11.51 15.31
CA GLY A 193 48.41 11.05 16.67
C GLY A 193 48.58 12.10 17.81
N GLU A 194 49.19 13.26 17.55
CA GLU A 194 49.54 14.21 18.64
C GLU A 194 48.38 15.10 19.09
N SER A 195 47.39 15.38 18.24
CA SER A 195 46.29 16.28 18.64
C SER A 195 45.10 15.59 19.30
N GLY A 196 44.95 14.28 19.16
CA GLY A 196 43.78 13.52 19.66
C GLY A 196 42.42 13.89 18.98
N VAL A 197 42.42 14.85 18.04
CA VAL A 197 41.23 15.34 17.34
C VAL A 197 40.74 14.32 16.35
N ASP A 198 41.65 13.70 15.60
CA ASP A 198 41.32 12.68 14.59
C ASP A 198 40.65 11.48 15.22
N ARG A 199 41.16 11.04 16.38
CA ARG A 199 40.52 9.97 17.16
C ARG A 199 39.12 10.35 17.66
N LYS A 200 38.91 11.60 18.07
CA LYS A 200 37.58 12.09 18.50
C LYS A 200 36.62 12.15 17.34
N ILE A 201 37.04 12.61 16.16
CA ILE A 201 36.22 12.64 14.95
C ILE A 201 35.78 11.21 14.58
N TYR A 202 36.71 10.26 14.58
CA TYR A 202 36.44 8.85 14.31
C TYR A 202 35.42 8.26 15.31
N GLN A 203 35.59 8.50 16.60
CA GLN A 203 34.68 8.04 17.64
C GLN A 203 33.27 8.65 17.50
N CYS A 204 33.20 9.95 17.18
CA CYS A 204 31.91 10.61 16.90
C CYS A 204 31.22 10.03 15.66
N ALA A 205 31.97 9.76 14.61
CA ALA A 205 31.43 9.16 13.39
C ALA A 205 30.90 7.73 13.64
N LEU A 206 31.65 6.91 14.39
CA LEU A 206 31.18 5.58 14.79
C LEU A 206 29.93 5.63 15.65
N ARG A 207 29.84 6.60 16.58
CA ARG A 207 28.64 6.80 17.39
C ARG A 207 27.44 7.17 16.53
N LEU A 208 27.60 8.05 15.55
CA LEU A 208 26.56 8.41 14.60
C LEU A 208 26.10 7.20 13.76
N VAL A 209 27.02 6.33 13.31
CA VAL A 209 26.65 5.09 12.62
C VAL A 209 25.74 4.22 13.49
N ARG A 210 26.10 4.04 14.77
CA ARG A 210 25.30 3.24 15.71
C ARG A 210 23.90 3.84 15.92
N GLU A 211 23.82 5.16 16.14
CA GLU A 211 22.57 5.88 16.35
C GLU A 211 21.64 5.76 15.15
N ILE A 212 22.16 5.98 13.94
CA ILE A 212 21.39 5.88 12.69
C ILE A 212 20.92 4.44 12.47
N THR A 213 21.79 3.46 12.74
CA THR A 213 21.42 2.04 12.61
C THR A 213 20.30 1.67 13.58
N MET A 214 20.40 2.10 14.82
CA MET A 214 19.39 1.87 15.85
C MET A 214 18.05 2.53 15.48
N GLN A 215 18.07 3.80 15.05
CA GLN A 215 16.86 4.49 14.59
C GLN A 215 16.21 3.79 13.39
N ARG A 216 17.01 3.38 12.40
CA ARG A 216 16.52 2.61 11.26
C ARG A 216 15.87 1.29 11.68
N ASP A 217 16.47 0.58 12.62
CA ASP A 217 15.98 -0.71 13.09
C ASP A 217 14.71 -0.54 13.96
N LEU A 218 14.59 0.55 14.72
CA LEU A 218 13.36 0.93 15.45
C LEU A 218 12.21 1.24 14.49
N VAL A 219 12.46 1.99 13.40
CA VAL A 219 11.44 2.25 12.36
C VAL A 219 10.98 0.94 11.72
N ARG A 220 11.92 0.04 11.40
CA ARG A 220 11.60 -1.28 10.85
C ARG A 220 10.87 -2.20 11.83
N ALA A 221 11.17 -2.10 13.12
CA ALA A 221 10.48 -2.87 14.16
C ALA A 221 8.99 -2.48 14.29
N GLY A 222 8.62 -1.27 13.89
CA GLY A 222 7.23 -0.84 13.78
C GLY A 222 6.50 -1.36 12.53
N GLU A 223 7.24 -1.91 11.56
CA GLU A 223 6.68 -2.58 10.39
C GLU A 223 6.52 -4.08 10.71
N ALA A 224 5.41 -4.70 10.30
CA ALA A 224 5.10 -6.12 10.58
C ALA A 224 6.12 -7.13 9.98
N SER A 225 7.14 -6.64 9.28
CA SER A 225 8.17 -7.43 8.60
C SER A 225 9.52 -7.51 9.35
N TYR A 226 9.62 -6.95 10.58
CA TYR A 226 10.85 -7.03 11.36
C TYR A 226 11.00 -8.38 12.05
N GLU A 227 11.99 -9.17 11.64
CA GLU A 227 12.40 -10.40 12.34
C GLU A 227 13.68 -10.10 13.14
N PRO A 228 13.62 -10.10 14.49
CA PRO A 228 14.80 -9.88 15.31
C PRO A 228 15.77 -11.06 15.21
N VAL A 229 17.04 -10.78 14.97
CA VAL A 229 18.10 -11.79 15.02
C VAL A 229 18.47 -12.04 16.48
N ILE A 230 18.05 -13.18 17.01
CA ILE A 230 18.38 -13.58 18.38
C ILE A 230 19.74 -14.27 18.39
N GLY A 231 20.72 -13.68 19.12
CA GLY A 231 22.06 -14.22 19.28
C GLY A 231 22.49 -14.29 20.74
N ARG A 232 23.53 -15.07 21.03
CA ARG A 232 24.17 -15.06 22.34
C ARG A 232 25.13 -13.86 22.42
N VAL A 233 24.92 -12.98 23.39
CA VAL A 233 25.78 -11.82 23.64
C VAL A 233 26.51 -12.03 24.95
N GLY A 234 27.85 -11.86 24.93
CA GLY A 234 28.65 -11.91 26.15
C GLY A 234 28.39 -10.69 27.03
N ILE A 235 28.04 -10.89 28.31
CA ILE A 235 27.75 -9.78 29.24
C ILE A 235 28.95 -8.84 29.36
N GLY A 236 30.19 -9.35 29.24
CA GLY A 236 31.42 -8.55 29.27
C GLY A 236 31.54 -7.61 28.08
N GLU A 237 31.13 -8.05 26.87
CA GLU A 237 31.11 -7.21 25.65
C GLU A 237 30.06 -6.11 25.79
N LEU A 238 28.87 -6.46 26.28
CA LEU A 238 27.78 -5.50 26.50
C LEU A 238 28.16 -4.39 27.51
N LEU A 239 28.86 -4.77 28.60
CA LEU A 239 29.35 -3.81 29.60
C LEU A 239 30.48 -2.91 29.11
N GLN A 240 31.30 -3.38 28.15
CA GLN A 240 32.30 -2.55 27.50
C GLN A 240 31.69 -1.56 26.52
N GLU A 241 30.67 -1.97 25.78
CA GLU A 241 29.93 -1.08 24.87
C GLU A 241 29.17 0.04 25.61
N LEU A 242 28.61 -0.25 26.81
CA LEU A 242 27.94 0.74 27.64
C LEU A 242 28.90 1.76 28.32
N ARG A 243 30.21 1.45 28.38
CA ARG A 243 31.23 2.34 28.96
C ARG A 243 31.95 3.20 27.90
N SER A 244 31.80 2.96 26.65
CA SER A 244 32.38 3.70 25.52
C SER A 244 31.42 4.78 25.00
#